data_d8bee06478d5b5cef989ed31d2fc17e9
#
_entry.id   d8bee06478d5b5cef989ed31d2fc17e9
#
_cell.length_a   1.000
_cell.length_b   1.000
_cell.length_c   1.000
_cell.angle_alpha   90.00
_cell.angle_beta   90.00
_cell.angle_gamma   90.00
#
_symmetry.space_group_name_H-M   'P 1'
#
loop_
_entity.id
_entity.type
_entity.pdbx_description
1 polymer ?
#
loop_
_entity_poly.entity_id
_entity_poly.type
_entity_poly.pdbx_seq_one_letter_code
_entity_poly.pdbx_strand_id
1 'polypeptide(L)'
;MSRLAAAWLLLIQTFALTVPCVYFIRYLGRKVGWVDKPNERKVHSIPVVTIGGLGIFLGLFLSFVLFTFWQDWVRGPLDSPLVRYKEQVHLWLLFAASLILVAIGVWDDLKDCNPFVKLGFQILAAV
;
A
#
# COMPACT_ATOMS: atom_id res chain seq x y z
N MET A 1 -2.20 -20.70 -18.52
CA MET A 1 -3.16 -19.63 -18.20
C MET A 1 -2.89 -18.46 -19.12
N SER A 2 -3.91 -17.87 -19.77
CA SER A 2 -3.68 -16.70 -20.63
C SER A 2 -3.25 -15.50 -19.77
N ARG A 3 -2.45 -14.58 -20.34
CA ARG A 3 -2.01 -13.34 -19.62
C ARG A 3 -3.20 -12.52 -19.12
N LEU A 4 -4.30 -12.52 -19.89
CA LEU A 4 -5.54 -11.84 -19.52
C LEU A 4 -6.20 -12.47 -18.29
N ALA A 5 -6.27 -13.80 -18.21
CA ALA A 5 -6.84 -14.48 -17.05
C ALA A 5 -6.02 -14.22 -15.78
N ALA A 6 -4.70 -14.18 -15.87
CA ALA A 6 -3.83 -13.83 -14.74
C ALA A 6 -4.06 -12.38 -14.29
N ALA A 7 -4.23 -11.43 -15.20
CA ALA A 7 -4.50 -10.04 -14.88
C ALA A 7 -5.85 -9.87 -14.16
N TRP A 8 -6.90 -10.55 -14.62
CA TRP A 8 -8.21 -10.53 -13.96
C TRP A 8 -8.18 -11.14 -12.56
N LEU A 9 -7.47 -12.26 -12.39
CA LEU A 9 -7.30 -12.87 -11.07
C LEU A 9 -6.57 -11.94 -10.10
N LEU A 10 -5.50 -11.29 -10.55
CA LEU A 10 -4.77 -10.29 -9.76
C LEU A 10 -5.66 -9.12 -9.35
N LEU A 11 -6.46 -8.60 -10.28
CA LEU A 11 -7.37 -7.49 -10.01
C LEU A 11 -8.40 -7.88 -8.94
N ILE A 12 -9.05 -9.02 -9.11
CA ILE A 12 -10.06 -9.53 -8.17
C ILE A 12 -9.43 -9.80 -6.81
N GLN A 13 -8.27 -10.46 -6.76
CA GLN A 13 -7.54 -10.75 -5.53
C GLN A 13 -7.15 -9.46 -4.81
N THR A 14 -6.59 -8.48 -5.52
CA THR A 14 -6.18 -7.20 -4.94
C THR A 14 -7.36 -6.46 -4.37
N PHE A 15 -8.48 -6.41 -5.09
CA PHE A 15 -9.71 -5.78 -4.62
C PHE A 15 -10.25 -6.49 -3.36
N ALA A 16 -10.33 -7.82 -3.39
CA ALA A 16 -10.83 -8.63 -2.27
C ALA A 16 -9.98 -8.48 -0.99
N LEU A 17 -8.68 -8.22 -1.12
CA LEU A 17 -7.79 -8.00 0.01
C LEU A 17 -7.79 -6.53 0.48
N THR A 18 -7.84 -5.58 -0.45
CA THR A 18 -7.77 -4.16 -0.11
C THR A 18 -9.00 -3.69 0.66
N VAL A 19 -10.19 -4.14 0.27
CA VAL A 19 -11.43 -3.74 0.95
C VAL A 19 -11.42 -4.07 2.43
N PRO A 20 -11.18 -5.32 2.89
CA PRO A 20 -11.11 -5.62 4.32
C PRO A 20 -9.94 -4.92 5.02
N CYS A 21 -8.78 -4.73 4.37
CA CYS A 21 -7.67 -3.97 4.96
C CYS A 21 -8.06 -2.52 5.25
N VAL A 22 -8.75 -1.86 4.33
CA VAL A 22 -9.24 -0.47 4.55
C VAL A 22 -10.25 -0.44 5.69
N TYR A 23 -11.20 -1.37 5.75
CA TYR A 23 -12.14 -1.45 6.87
C TYR A 23 -11.44 -1.69 8.21
N PHE A 24 -10.44 -2.57 8.23
CA PHE A 24 -9.65 -2.87 9.42
C PHE A 24 -8.86 -1.66 9.91
N ILE A 25 -8.16 -0.95 9.02
CA ILE A 25 -7.43 0.26 9.36
C ILE A 25 -8.36 1.38 9.83
N ARG A 26 -9.53 1.54 9.21
CA ARG A 26 -10.54 2.49 9.68
C ARG A 26 -11.07 2.14 11.07
N TYR A 27 -11.30 0.87 11.34
CA TYR A 27 -11.70 0.40 12.67
C TYR A 27 -10.62 0.72 13.72
N LEU A 28 -9.36 0.37 13.43
CA LEU A 28 -8.23 0.67 14.31
C LEU A 28 -8.06 2.18 14.51
N GLY A 29 -8.12 2.97 13.45
CA GLY A 29 -7.98 4.42 13.51
C GLY A 29 -9.02 5.08 14.40
N ARG A 30 -10.27 4.60 14.37
CA ARG A 30 -11.33 5.06 15.29
C ARG A 30 -11.04 4.66 16.73
N LYS A 31 -10.55 3.43 16.97
CA LYS A 31 -10.26 2.90 18.31
C LYS A 31 -9.08 3.60 18.96
N VAL A 32 -8.05 3.94 18.18
CA VAL A 32 -6.83 4.64 18.65
C VAL A 32 -7.03 6.15 18.70
N GLY A 33 -8.09 6.68 18.07
CA GLY A 33 -8.36 8.11 18.03
C GLY A 33 -7.60 8.86 16.92
N TRP A 34 -7.12 8.14 15.89
CA TRP A 34 -6.48 8.71 14.69
C TRP A 34 -7.55 9.23 13.74
N VAL A 35 -8.28 10.21 14.21
CA VAL A 35 -9.39 10.84 13.51
C VAL A 35 -9.16 12.35 13.40
N ASP A 36 -9.39 12.89 12.24
CA ASP A 36 -9.44 14.31 12.01
C ASP A 36 -10.76 14.86 12.56
N LYS A 37 -10.67 15.73 13.58
CA LYS A 37 -11.83 16.33 14.21
C LYS A 37 -12.34 17.49 13.35
N PRO A 38 -13.66 17.67 13.25
CA PRO A 38 -14.24 18.83 12.58
C PRO A 38 -13.73 20.13 13.23
N ASN A 39 -13.32 21.09 12.42
CA ASN A 39 -12.96 22.43 12.82
C ASN A 39 -13.69 23.43 11.90
N GLU A 40 -13.88 24.67 12.32
CA GLU A 40 -14.61 25.71 11.57
C GLU A 40 -14.11 25.93 10.13
N ARG A 41 -12.85 25.53 9.83
CA ARG A 41 -12.23 25.60 8.51
C ARG A 41 -12.42 24.34 7.66
N LYS A 42 -13.01 23.26 8.21
CA LYS A 42 -13.13 21.97 7.55
C LYS A 42 -14.58 21.67 7.17
N VAL A 43 -14.77 21.17 5.96
CA VAL A 43 -16.09 20.87 5.38
C VAL A 43 -16.77 19.67 6.04
N HIS A 44 -16.04 18.90 6.89
CA HIS A 44 -16.57 17.68 7.51
C HIS A 44 -17.26 17.95 8.83
N SER A 45 -18.51 17.53 8.94
CA SER A 45 -19.30 17.57 10.18
C SER A 45 -19.08 16.35 11.08
N ILE A 46 -18.41 15.30 10.59
CA ILE A 46 -18.17 14.01 11.27
C ILE A 46 -16.66 13.72 11.30
N PRO A 47 -16.11 13.21 12.43
CA PRO A 47 -14.70 12.82 12.50
C PRO A 47 -14.36 11.75 11.44
N VAL A 48 -13.36 12.03 10.60
CA VAL A 48 -12.93 11.15 9.52
C VAL A 48 -11.58 10.55 9.85
N VAL A 49 -11.40 9.24 9.60
CA VAL A 49 -10.10 8.57 9.77
C VAL A 49 -9.18 8.96 8.62
N THR A 50 -8.07 9.62 8.92
CA THR A 50 -7.11 10.16 7.93
C THR A 50 -6.21 9.10 7.32
N ILE A 51 -5.86 8.06 8.06
CA ILE A 51 -4.90 7.02 7.65
C ILE A 51 -5.47 5.95 6.69
N GLY A 52 -6.51 6.28 5.91
CA GLY A 52 -7.10 5.35 4.93
C GLY A 52 -6.12 4.82 3.88
N GLY A 53 -5.14 5.63 3.48
CA GLY A 53 -4.07 5.26 2.55
C GLY A 53 -3.23 4.06 3.02
N LEU A 54 -3.00 3.93 4.33
CA LEU A 54 -2.31 2.77 4.91
C LEU A 54 -3.09 1.46 4.65
N GLY A 55 -4.42 1.49 4.68
CA GLY A 55 -5.25 0.31 4.38
C GLY A 55 -5.13 -0.13 2.93
N ILE A 56 -5.07 0.83 1.99
CA ILE A 56 -4.87 0.55 0.57
C ILE A 56 -3.47 -0.05 0.35
N PHE A 57 -2.44 0.54 0.93
CA PHE A 57 -1.07 0.04 0.82
C PHE A 57 -0.94 -1.39 1.36
N LEU A 58 -1.49 -1.68 2.54
CA LEU A 58 -1.47 -3.02 3.12
C LEU A 58 -2.20 -4.05 2.24
N GLY A 59 -3.34 -3.69 1.67
CA GLY A 59 -4.07 -4.56 0.74
C GLY A 59 -3.27 -4.87 -0.53
N LEU A 60 -2.63 -3.87 -1.12
CA LEU A 60 -1.74 -4.03 -2.27
C LEU A 60 -0.52 -4.88 -1.93
N PHE A 61 0.14 -4.61 -0.80
CA PHE A 61 1.30 -5.36 -0.35
C PHE A 61 0.96 -6.83 -0.10
N LEU A 62 -0.14 -7.11 0.59
CA LEU A 62 -0.60 -8.47 0.86
C LEU A 62 -0.96 -9.21 -0.44
N SER A 63 -1.60 -8.52 -1.39
CA SER A 63 -1.89 -9.07 -2.72
C SER A 63 -0.61 -9.41 -3.48
N PHE A 64 0.40 -8.55 -3.42
CA PHE A 64 1.69 -8.79 -4.05
C PHE A 64 2.40 -10.01 -3.45
N VAL A 65 2.46 -10.12 -2.12
CA VAL A 65 3.06 -11.26 -1.42
C VAL A 65 2.36 -12.55 -1.82
N LEU A 66 1.03 -12.59 -1.78
CA LEU A 66 0.26 -13.77 -2.20
C LEU A 66 0.48 -14.11 -3.67
N PHE A 67 0.59 -13.11 -4.53
CA PHE A 67 0.87 -13.33 -5.95
C PHE A 67 2.26 -13.91 -6.20
N THR A 68 3.29 -13.49 -5.48
CA THR A 68 4.64 -14.08 -5.59
C THR A 68 4.63 -15.55 -5.19
N PHE A 69 3.99 -15.91 -4.08
CA PHE A 69 3.81 -17.31 -3.67
C PHE A 69 3.02 -18.13 -4.70
N TRP A 70 1.94 -17.55 -5.24
CA TRP A 70 1.13 -18.22 -6.27
C TRP A 70 1.91 -18.43 -7.57
N GLN A 71 2.71 -17.47 -8.00
CA GLN A 71 3.55 -17.60 -9.20
C GLN A 71 4.55 -18.76 -9.08
N ASP A 72 5.20 -18.90 -7.92
CA ASP A 72 6.15 -19.99 -7.68
C ASP A 72 5.47 -21.36 -7.73
N TRP A 73 4.24 -21.44 -7.27
CA TRP A 73 3.45 -22.69 -7.31
C TRP A 73 2.94 -23.04 -8.71
N VAL A 74 2.52 -22.05 -9.51
CA VAL A 74 1.90 -22.26 -10.84
C VAL A 74 2.94 -22.45 -11.96
N ARG A 75 4.05 -21.72 -11.91
CA ARG A 75 5.06 -21.73 -12.99
C ARG A 75 6.06 -22.88 -12.89
N GLY A 76 6.25 -23.45 -11.71
CA GLY A 76 7.22 -24.54 -11.52
C GLY A 76 8.67 -24.12 -11.83
N PRO A 77 9.61 -25.10 -11.93
CA PRO A 77 11.05 -24.84 -12.08
C PRO A 77 11.50 -24.45 -13.50
N LEU A 78 10.59 -24.16 -14.43
CA LEU A 78 10.90 -23.97 -15.86
C LEU A 78 11.52 -22.59 -16.22
N ASP A 79 11.39 -21.58 -15.36
CA ASP A 79 11.95 -20.25 -15.60
C ASP A 79 13.36 -20.14 -15.01
N SER A 80 14.30 -19.55 -15.79
CA SER A 80 15.67 -19.35 -15.30
C SER A 80 15.69 -18.53 -14.00
N PRO A 81 16.37 -19.00 -12.94
CA PRO A 81 16.34 -18.34 -11.63
C PRO A 81 16.89 -16.91 -11.68
N LEU A 82 17.79 -16.59 -12.63
CA LEU A 82 18.39 -15.27 -12.80
C LEU A 82 17.41 -14.19 -13.30
N VAL A 83 16.51 -14.54 -14.24
CA VAL A 83 15.50 -13.60 -14.73
C VAL A 83 14.48 -13.30 -13.63
N ARG A 84 14.04 -14.33 -12.91
CA ARG A 84 13.13 -14.22 -11.79
C ARG A 84 13.70 -13.34 -10.67
N TYR A 85 14.98 -13.51 -10.34
CA TYR A 85 15.66 -12.72 -9.30
C TYR A 85 15.69 -11.23 -9.64
N LYS A 86 16.03 -10.85 -10.89
CA LYS A 86 16.06 -9.45 -11.31
C LYS A 86 14.68 -8.79 -11.24
N GLU A 87 13.64 -9.44 -11.74
CA GLU A 87 12.26 -8.92 -11.68
C GLU A 87 11.79 -8.75 -10.24
N GLN A 88 12.06 -9.71 -9.36
CA GLN A 88 11.68 -9.62 -7.95
C GLN A 88 12.40 -8.51 -7.20
N VAL A 89 13.69 -8.29 -7.44
CA VAL A 89 14.44 -7.20 -6.79
C VAL A 89 13.83 -5.83 -7.11
N HIS A 90 13.50 -5.57 -8.38
CA HIS A 90 12.86 -4.31 -8.77
C HIS A 90 11.49 -4.11 -8.09
N LEU A 91 10.71 -5.16 -7.96
CA LEU A 91 9.41 -5.09 -7.27
C LEU A 91 9.57 -4.83 -5.77
N TRP A 92 10.53 -5.47 -5.10
CA TRP A 92 10.82 -5.21 -3.70
C TRP A 92 11.32 -3.79 -3.44
N LEU A 93 12.16 -3.26 -4.34
CA LEU A 93 12.60 -1.86 -4.28
C LEU A 93 11.42 -0.88 -4.43
N LEU A 94 10.51 -1.16 -5.35
CA LEU A 94 9.29 -0.38 -5.53
C LEU A 94 8.44 -0.37 -4.24
N PHE A 95 8.27 -1.53 -3.59
CA PHE A 95 7.54 -1.62 -2.33
C PHE A 95 8.26 -0.92 -1.19
N ALA A 96 9.60 -0.99 -1.13
CA ALA A 96 10.39 -0.27 -0.14
C ALA A 96 10.23 1.25 -0.29
N ALA A 97 10.32 1.78 -1.51
CA ALA A 97 10.07 3.18 -1.80
C ALA A 97 8.64 3.60 -1.43
N SER A 98 7.66 2.76 -1.79
CA SER A 98 6.25 3.00 -1.44
C SER A 98 6.02 3.00 0.07
N LEU A 99 6.70 2.15 0.82
CA LEU A 99 6.64 2.11 2.29
C LEU A 99 7.14 3.42 2.90
N ILE A 100 8.23 3.99 2.38
CA ILE A 100 8.75 5.29 2.82
C ILE A 100 7.70 6.37 2.60
N LEU A 101 7.09 6.42 1.42
CA LEU A 101 6.06 7.41 1.09
C LEU A 101 4.82 7.28 1.99
N VAL A 102 4.37 6.06 2.25
CA VAL A 102 3.23 5.79 3.13
C VAL A 102 3.55 6.16 4.58
N ALA A 103 4.76 5.83 5.06
CA ALA A 103 5.19 6.17 6.43
C ALA A 103 5.19 7.69 6.66
N ILE A 104 5.67 8.45 5.66
CA ILE A 104 5.66 9.92 5.72
C ILE A 104 4.25 10.48 5.60
N GLY A 105 3.40 9.90 4.73
CA GLY A 105 1.99 10.27 4.64
C GLY A 105 1.25 10.08 5.96
N VAL A 106 1.45 8.95 6.63
CA VAL A 106 0.87 8.68 7.95
C VAL A 106 1.42 9.64 9.00
N TRP A 107 2.72 9.96 8.95
CA TRP A 107 3.31 10.94 9.87
C TRP A 107 2.71 12.34 9.67
N ASP A 108 2.57 12.78 8.42
CA ASP A 108 1.95 14.05 8.06
C ASP A 108 0.50 14.14 8.58
N ASP A 109 -0.27 13.06 8.37
CA ASP A 109 -1.65 12.95 8.85
C ASP A 109 -1.79 13.01 10.38
N LEU A 110 -0.75 12.57 11.11
CA LEU A 110 -0.78 12.52 12.59
C LEU A 110 -0.18 13.74 13.29
N LYS A 111 0.82 14.40 12.68
CA LYS A 111 1.65 15.42 13.36
C LYS A 111 1.92 16.69 12.56
N ASP A 112 1.23 16.93 11.44
CA ASP A 112 1.47 18.08 10.55
C ASP A 112 2.97 18.25 10.23
N CYS A 113 3.46 17.50 9.26
CA CYS A 113 4.89 17.48 8.90
C CYS A 113 5.30 18.77 8.16
N ASN A 114 6.53 19.23 8.38
CA ASN A 114 7.07 20.37 7.63
C ASN A 114 7.13 20.02 6.13
N PRO A 115 6.60 20.89 5.23
CA PRO A 115 6.56 20.63 3.78
C PRO A 115 7.92 20.29 3.16
N PHE A 116 9.01 20.89 3.65
CA PHE A 116 10.36 20.63 3.14
C PHE A 116 10.88 19.24 3.51
N VAL A 117 10.53 18.74 4.69
CA VAL A 117 10.85 17.35 5.11
C VAL A 117 10.11 16.36 4.24
N LYS A 118 8.81 16.59 4.01
CA LYS A 118 7.98 15.77 3.13
C LYS A 118 8.55 15.69 1.71
N LEU A 119 8.93 16.85 1.13
CA LEU A 119 9.54 16.93 -0.19
C LEU A 119 10.87 16.15 -0.26
N GLY A 120 11.73 16.29 0.76
CA GLY A 120 13.02 15.59 0.82
C GLY A 120 12.86 14.07 0.76
N PHE A 121 11.92 13.53 1.51
CA PHE A 121 11.65 12.08 1.49
C PHE A 121 10.98 11.60 0.20
N GLN A 122 10.14 12.45 -0.43
CA GLN A 122 9.57 12.13 -1.75
C GLN A 122 10.66 12.03 -2.82
N ILE A 123 11.64 12.95 -2.79
CA ILE A 123 12.81 12.90 -3.69
C ILE A 123 13.64 11.63 -3.39
N LEU A 124 13.90 11.31 -2.12
CA LEU A 124 14.65 10.11 -1.74
C LEU A 124 13.97 8.82 -2.22
N ALA A 125 12.66 8.75 -2.17
CA ALA A 125 11.91 7.59 -2.64
C ALA A 125 11.86 7.46 -4.17
N ALA A 126 12.14 8.54 -4.91
CA ALA A 126 12.11 8.58 -6.38
C ALA A 126 13.48 8.27 -7.02
N VAL A 127 14.57 8.30 -6.27
CA VAL A 127 15.96 8.01 -6.72
C VAL A 127 16.33 6.56 -6.47
#